data_491c5d72ae05b6f99cb0ffca5c3b34e8
#
_entry.id   491c5d72ae05b6f99cb0ffca5c3b34e8
#
_cell.length_a   1.000
_cell.length_b   1.000
_cell.length_c   1.000
_cell.angle_alpha   90.00
_cell.angle_beta   90.00
_cell.angle_gamma   90.00
#
_symmetry.space_group_name_H-M   'P 1'
#
loop_
_entity.id
_entity.type
_entity.pdbx_description
1 polymer ?
#
loop_
_entity_poly.entity_id
_entity_poly.type
_entity_poly.pdbx_seq_one_letter_code
_entity_poly.pdbx_strand_id
1 'polypeptide(L)'
;MSKRLEGKRVLVTQSNNYMGPATVELFEKEGAIVTADSSDLTETEKCQDIVESAGIIDILIANLASENFSGIPTSDLTDEDWNTTFDVMVHPLHKLSRAVIPQMVERQAGKIIVYGSASALKGMRTLAAYSAARAAQVGYVQSLGVELAPHNIQVNLIAQNYVENPIYYPESLRSQEKFQNSLKRQVPLGRLARAEEDAQFALFLASNESDFFVGQAIPVSGGWVQR
;
A
#
# COMPACT_ATOMS: atom_id res chain seq x y z
N MET A 1 14.64 21.97 -10.35
CA MET A 1 13.75 21.80 -9.19
C MET A 1 14.49 20.91 -8.20
N SER A 2 14.41 21.20 -6.90
CA SER A 2 14.97 20.30 -5.87
C SER A 2 14.18 18.98 -5.89
N LYS A 3 14.89 17.88 -5.71
CA LYS A 3 14.26 16.55 -5.59
C LYS A 3 13.45 16.49 -4.29
N ARG A 4 12.26 15.90 -4.35
CA ARG A 4 11.29 15.92 -3.24
C ARG A 4 11.70 15.03 -2.06
N LEU A 5 12.53 14.01 -2.30
CA LEU A 5 12.99 13.03 -1.30
C LEU A 5 14.51 13.01 -1.16
N GLU A 6 15.21 14.11 -1.49
CA GLU A 6 16.67 14.16 -1.46
C GLU A 6 17.23 13.69 -0.10
N GLY A 7 18.02 12.62 -0.14
CA GLY A 7 18.67 12.01 1.03
C GLY A 7 17.75 11.26 2.00
N LYS A 8 16.43 11.15 1.74
CA LYS A 8 15.51 10.36 2.56
C LYS A 8 15.76 8.87 2.38
N ARG A 9 15.81 8.13 3.48
CA ARG A 9 15.96 6.67 3.48
C ARG A 9 14.59 6.02 3.50
N VAL A 10 14.30 5.23 2.48
CA VAL A 10 12.98 4.65 2.25
C VAL A 10 13.07 3.13 2.23
N LEU A 11 12.28 2.46 3.05
CA LEU A 11 12.06 1.02 2.94
C LEU A 11 10.79 0.77 2.12
N VAL A 12 10.90 0.00 1.03
CA VAL A 12 9.78 -0.42 0.19
C VAL A 12 9.65 -1.93 0.24
N THR A 13 8.53 -2.44 0.75
CA THR A 13 8.26 -3.90 0.81
C THR A 13 7.59 -4.40 -0.47
N GLN A 14 7.67 -5.70 -0.76
CA GLN A 14 7.21 -6.30 -2.02
C GLN A 14 7.64 -5.46 -3.24
N SER A 15 8.90 -5.02 -3.24
CA SER A 15 9.43 -4.06 -4.19
C SER A 15 9.38 -4.51 -5.65
N ASN A 16 9.32 -5.83 -5.90
CA ASN A 16 9.24 -6.43 -7.24
C ASN A 16 7.80 -6.63 -7.73
N ASN A 17 6.80 -6.40 -6.87
CA ASN A 17 5.41 -6.73 -7.14
C ASN A 17 4.49 -5.50 -6.96
N TYR A 18 3.30 -5.57 -7.57
CA TYR A 18 2.23 -4.56 -7.45
C TYR A 18 2.74 -3.13 -7.70
N MET A 19 2.71 -2.27 -6.68
CA MET A 19 3.16 -0.87 -6.78
C MET A 19 4.65 -0.68 -6.48
N GLY A 20 5.33 -1.74 -6.04
CA GLY A 20 6.75 -1.69 -5.68
C GLY A 20 7.64 -1.11 -6.77
N PRO A 21 7.65 -1.68 -8.01
CA PRO A 21 8.56 -1.22 -9.06
C PRO A 21 8.41 0.26 -9.40
N ALA A 22 7.19 0.74 -9.61
CA ALA A 22 6.92 2.15 -9.94
C ALA A 22 7.28 3.10 -8.78
N THR A 23 7.10 2.64 -7.54
CA THR A 23 7.47 3.42 -6.35
C THR A 23 8.98 3.53 -6.21
N VAL A 24 9.71 2.42 -6.32
CA VAL A 24 11.18 2.40 -6.24
C VAL A 24 11.78 3.34 -7.29
N GLU A 25 11.40 3.15 -8.57
CA GLU A 25 11.91 3.97 -9.67
C GLU A 25 11.67 5.47 -9.45
N LEU A 26 10.43 5.84 -9.08
CA LEU A 26 10.08 7.24 -8.86
C LEU A 26 10.82 7.83 -7.66
N PHE A 27 10.92 7.10 -6.55
CA PHE A 27 11.53 7.62 -5.32
C PHE A 27 13.04 7.80 -5.47
N GLU A 28 13.74 6.87 -6.15
CA GLU A 28 15.15 7.03 -6.51
C GLU A 28 15.38 8.23 -7.41
N LYS A 29 14.52 8.43 -8.42
CA LYS A 29 14.55 9.61 -9.29
C LYS A 29 14.39 10.91 -8.51
N GLU A 30 13.59 10.88 -7.45
CA GLU A 30 13.35 12.01 -6.55
C GLU A 30 14.37 12.12 -5.40
N GLY A 31 15.46 11.37 -5.47
CA GLY A 31 16.64 11.50 -4.60
C GLY A 31 16.60 10.68 -3.31
N ALA A 32 15.64 9.77 -3.17
CA ALA A 32 15.62 8.86 -2.05
C ALA A 32 16.73 7.81 -2.12
N ILE A 33 17.19 7.36 -0.95
CA ILE A 33 18.02 6.17 -0.78
C ILE A 33 17.05 5.03 -0.47
N VAL A 34 16.76 4.18 -1.47
CA VAL A 34 15.73 3.15 -1.36
C VAL A 34 16.34 1.81 -0.97
N THR A 35 15.83 1.23 0.12
CA THR A 35 16.00 -0.19 0.44
C THR A 35 14.80 -0.93 -0.12
N ALA A 36 14.99 -1.64 -1.23
CA ALA A 36 13.97 -2.39 -1.92
C ALA A 36 13.95 -3.84 -1.42
N ASP A 37 12.91 -4.22 -0.65
CA ASP A 37 12.77 -5.57 -0.11
C ASP A 37 11.69 -6.36 -0.86
N SER A 38 11.99 -7.63 -1.17
CA SER A 38 11.08 -8.56 -1.82
C SER A 38 10.97 -9.90 -1.09
N SER A 39 11.42 -9.97 0.16
CA SER A 39 11.37 -11.17 0.98
C SER A 39 9.95 -11.52 1.41
N ASP A 40 9.75 -12.76 1.84
CA ASP A 40 8.49 -13.21 2.44
C ASP A 40 8.37 -12.65 3.87
N LEU A 41 7.38 -11.78 4.07
CA LEU A 41 7.11 -11.10 5.33
C LEU A 41 6.12 -11.83 6.23
N THR A 42 5.67 -13.02 5.87
CA THR A 42 4.78 -13.84 6.72
C THR A 42 5.53 -14.34 7.96
N GLU A 43 6.84 -14.57 7.86
CA GLU A 43 7.69 -14.90 8.96
C GLU A 43 7.89 -13.73 9.93
N THR A 44 7.73 -13.99 11.24
CA THR A 44 7.74 -12.91 12.24
C THR A 44 9.07 -12.19 12.33
N GLU A 45 10.18 -12.92 12.28
CA GLU A 45 11.52 -12.38 12.43
C GLU A 45 11.95 -11.56 11.23
N LYS A 46 11.46 -11.92 10.03
CA LYS A 46 11.82 -11.25 8.78
C LYS A 46 11.51 -9.76 8.77
N CYS A 47 10.36 -9.35 9.31
CA CYS A 47 10.00 -7.94 9.40
C CYS A 47 10.97 -7.16 10.31
N GLN A 48 11.47 -7.76 11.37
CA GLN A 48 12.48 -7.16 12.23
C GLN A 48 13.84 -7.07 11.52
N ASP A 49 14.27 -8.17 10.90
CA ASP A 49 15.56 -8.28 10.21
C ASP A 49 15.74 -7.24 9.11
N ILE A 50 14.68 -7.01 8.28
CA ILE A 50 14.77 -6.02 7.20
C ILE A 50 14.83 -4.59 7.73
N VAL A 51 14.14 -4.28 8.83
CA VAL A 51 14.21 -2.96 9.46
C VAL A 51 15.60 -2.74 10.07
N GLU A 52 16.16 -3.73 10.75
CA GLU A 52 17.50 -3.65 11.32
C GLU A 52 18.58 -3.51 10.24
N SER A 53 18.49 -4.29 9.17
CA SER A 53 19.45 -4.24 8.06
C SER A 53 19.35 -2.94 7.25
N ALA A 54 18.18 -2.35 7.14
CA ALA A 54 17.98 -1.06 6.50
C ALA A 54 18.54 0.10 7.34
N GLY A 55 18.70 -0.08 8.64
CA GLY A 55 19.19 0.93 9.56
C GLY A 55 18.18 2.06 9.78
N ILE A 56 18.58 3.30 9.51
CA ILE A 56 17.67 4.44 9.67
C ILE A 56 16.66 4.47 8.51
N ILE A 57 15.37 4.52 8.86
CA ILE A 57 14.24 4.59 7.91
C ILE A 57 13.47 5.88 8.18
N ASP A 58 13.45 6.79 7.22
CA ASP A 58 12.66 8.02 7.27
C ASP A 58 11.24 7.77 6.77
N ILE A 59 11.08 6.85 5.82
CA ILE A 59 9.81 6.53 5.18
C ILE A 59 9.67 5.01 5.03
N LEU A 60 8.56 4.47 5.54
CA LEU A 60 8.14 3.08 5.27
C LEU A 60 7.02 3.08 4.23
N ILE A 61 7.24 2.42 3.11
CA ILE A 61 6.22 2.10 2.11
C ILE A 61 5.82 0.63 2.31
N ALA A 62 4.69 0.42 2.99
CA ALA A 62 4.11 -0.89 3.18
C ALA A 62 3.28 -1.29 1.95
N ASN A 63 3.94 -1.84 0.94
CA ASN A 63 3.32 -2.45 -0.23
C ASN A 63 3.07 -3.92 0.10
N LEU A 64 1.90 -4.20 0.68
CA LEU A 64 1.51 -5.51 1.20
C LEU A 64 0.23 -5.96 0.50
N ALA A 65 0.36 -6.84 -0.47
CA ALA A 65 -0.76 -7.36 -1.24
C ALA A 65 -0.62 -8.88 -1.43
N SER A 66 -1.76 -9.56 -1.46
CA SER A 66 -1.87 -11.00 -1.74
C SER A 66 -2.74 -11.24 -2.96
N GLU A 67 -2.84 -12.49 -3.37
CA GLU A 67 -3.93 -12.91 -4.24
C GLU A 67 -5.27 -12.54 -3.60
N ASN A 68 -6.26 -12.21 -4.43
CA ASN A 68 -7.52 -11.69 -3.92
C ASN A 68 -8.64 -12.73 -3.83
N PHE A 69 -8.37 -13.98 -4.21
CA PHE A 69 -9.33 -15.10 -4.21
C PHE A 69 -10.67 -14.71 -4.87
N SER A 70 -10.62 -13.87 -5.89
CA SER A 70 -11.82 -13.36 -6.55
C SER A 70 -12.61 -14.47 -7.25
N GLY A 71 -13.93 -14.37 -7.14
CA GLY A 71 -14.83 -15.37 -7.73
C GLY A 71 -15.22 -16.53 -6.81
N ILE A 72 -14.59 -16.66 -5.64
CA ILE A 72 -14.95 -17.68 -4.65
C ILE A 72 -16.07 -17.12 -3.75
N PRO A 73 -17.26 -17.76 -3.71
CA PRO A 73 -18.29 -17.41 -2.73
C PRO A 73 -17.79 -17.57 -1.30
N THR A 74 -18.27 -16.75 -0.38
CA THR A 74 -17.82 -16.83 1.03
C THR A 74 -18.10 -18.19 1.68
N SER A 75 -19.15 -18.91 1.24
CA SER A 75 -19.44 -20.28 1.68
C SER A 75 -18.36 -21.31 1.31
N ASP A 76 -17.59 -21.03 0.29
CA ASP A 76 -16.59 -21.95 -0.29
C ASP A 76 -15.16 -21.49 0.04
N LEU A 77 -15.02 -20.31 0.65
CA LEU A 77 -13.75 -19.76 1.10
C LEU A 77 -13.25 -20.57 2.31
N THR A 78 -12.05 -21.12 2.21
CA THR A 78 -11.46 -21.90 3.29
C THR A 78 -10.88 -21.02 4.40
N ASP A 79 -10.69 -21.59 5.59
CA ASP A 79 -9.96 -20.90 6.67
C ASP A 79 -8.50 -20.61 6.28
N GLU A 80 -7.89 -21.44 5.42
CA GLU A 80 -6.55 -21.25 4.89
C GLU A 80 -6.49 -20.01 3.97
N ASP A 81 -7.44 -19.85 3.04
CA ASP A 81 -7.52 -18.66 2.17
C ASP A 81 -7.72 -17.39 2.99
N TRP A 82 -8.57 -17.46 4.01
CA TRP A 82 -8.80 -16.36 4.95
C TRP A 82 -7.51 -15.99 5.69
N ASN A 83 -6.86 -16.96 6.33
CA ASN A 83 -5.65 -16.74 7.12
C ASN A 83 -4.50 -16.24 6.23
N THR A 84 -4.27 -16.84 5.06
CA THR A 84 -3.25 -16.41 4.09
C THR A 84 -3.42 -14.93 3.73
N THR A 85 -4.66 -14.47 3.55
CA THR A 85 -4.94 -13.07 3.24
C THR A 85 -4.47 -12.12 4.36
N PHE A 86 -4.72 -12.49 5.62
CA PHE A 86 -4.28 -11.70 6.79
C PHE A 86 -2.79 -11.82 7.04
N ASP A 87 -2.22 -13.01 6.88
CA ASP A 87 -0.79 -13.28 7.09
C ASP A 87 0.09 -12.47 6.14
N VAL A 88 -0.37 -12.26 4.90
CA VAL A 88 0.39 -11.48 3.91
C VAL A 88 0.15 -9.97 4.03
N MET A 89 -1.07 -9.53 4.39
CA MET A 89 -1.42 -8.10 4.30
C MET A 89 -1.52 -7.38 5.65
N VAL A 90 -1.95 -8.06 6.71
CA VAL A 90 -2.27 -7.41 7.99
C VAL A 90 -1.17 -7.61 9.01
N HIS A 91 -0.75 -8.85 9.23
CA HIS A 91 0.27 -9.15 10.23
C HIS A 91 1.62 -8.49 9.92
N PRO A 92 2.14 -8.49 8.68
CA PRO A 92 3.37 -7.78 8.34
C PRO A 92 3.26 -6.27 8.54
N LEU A 93 2.12 -5.65 8.26
CA LEU A 93 1.93 -4.22 8.51
C LEU A 93 2.17 -3.88 9.98
N HIS A 94 1.57 -4.66 10.90
CA HIS A 94 1.79 -4.47 12.33
C HIS A 94 3.25 -4.72 12.72
N LYS A 95 3.86 -5.82 12.26
CA LYS A 95 5.24 -6.18 12.59
C LYS A 95 6.26 -5.12 12.12
N LEU A 96 6.14 -4.66 10.87
CA LEU A 96 6.98 -3.62 10.29
C LEU A 96 6.82 -2.29 11.03
N SER A 97 5.58 -1.88 11.29
CA SER A 97 5.30 -0.65 12.03
C SER A 97 5.92 -0.70 13.42
N ARG A 98 5.71 -1.79 14.16
CA ARG A 98 6.30 -1.99 15.49
C ARG A 98 7.83 -1.91 15.47
N ALA A 99 8.48 -2.43 14.42
CA ALA A 99 9.92 -2.40 14.29
C ALA A 99 10.48 -1.01 13.96
N VAL A 100 9.78 -0.22 13.12
CA VAL A 100 10.28 1.08 12.67
C VAL A 100 9.92 2.24 13.60
N ILE A 101 8.81 2.17 14.32
CA ILE A 101 8.29 3.25 15.17
C ILE A 101 9.30 3.74 16.22
N PRO A 102 10.02 2.91 16.98
CA PRO A 102 10.93 3.39 18.01
C PRO A 102 11.95 4.40 17.50
N GLN A 103 12.59 4.12 16.37
CA GLN A 103 13.56 5.02 15.77
C GLN A 103 12.92 6.31 15.20
N MET A 104 11.67 6.26 14.71
CA MET A 104 10.95 7.44 14.24
C MET A 104 10.53 8.35 15.42
N VAL A 105 10.06 7.74 16.51
CA VAL A 105 9.70 8.47 17.75
C VAL A 105 10.91 9.18 18.36
N GLU A 106 12.05 8.49 18.44
CA GLU A 106 13.29 9.09 18.95
C GLU A 106 13.70 10.33 18.14
N ARG A 107 13.56 10.28 16.83
CA ARG A 107 13.89 11.40 15.93
C ARG A 107 12.79 12.45 15.78
N GLN A 108 11.59 12.19 16.32
CA GLN A 108 10.39 13.04 16.13
C GLN A 108 10.11 13.32 14.64
N ALA A 109 10.29 12.32 13.80
CA ALA A 109 10.10 12.40 12.36
C ALA A 109 9.95 11.01 11.73
N GLY A 110 8.97 10.85 10.85
CA GLY A 110 8.78 9.63 10.09
C GLY A 110 7.49 9.65 9.26
N LYS A 111 7.45 8.81 8.23
CA LYS A 111 6.23 8.60 7.44
C LYS A 111 6.01 7.11 7.20
N ILE A 112 4.77 6.66 7.38
CA ILE A 112 4.34 5.30 7.07
C ILE A 112 3.20 5.40 6.05
N ILE A 113 3.43 4.87 4.86
CA ILE A 113 2.48 4.90 3.76
C ILE A 113 2.12 3.47 3.38
N VAL A 114 0.83 3.17 3.41
CA VAL A 114 0.31 1.83 3.13
C VAL A 114 -0.38 1.83 1.78
N TYR A 115 0.03 0.96 0.87
CA TYR A 115 -0.76 0.65 -0.31
C TYR A 115 -1.90 -0.29 0.07
N GLY A 116 -3.07 0.29 0.22
CA GLY A 116 -4.32 -0.38 0.57
C GLY A 116 -5.19 -0.67 -0.66
N SER A 117 -6.49 -0.78 -0.42
CA SER A 117 -7.46 -0.96 -1.51
C SER A 117 -8.76 -0.24 -1.21
N ALA A 118 -9.38 0.33 -2.24
CA ALA A 118 -10.72 0.91 -2.15
C ALA A 118 -11.82 -0.14 -1.90
N SER A 119 -11.51 -1.45 -2.02
CA SER A 119 -12.41 -2.53 -1.59
C SER A 119 -12.67 -2.52 -0.07
N ALA A 120 -11.82 -1.86 0.72
CA ALA A 120 -12.07 -1.59 2.13
C ALA A 120 -13.19 -0.55 2.36
N LEU A 121 -13.43 0.31 1.38
CA LEU A 121 -14.38 1.43 1.45
C LEU A 121 -15.70 1.12 0.73
N LYS A 122 -15.70 0.14 -0.16
CA LYS A 122 -16.88 -0.26 -0.95
C LYS A 122 -16.85 -1.77 -1.17
N GLY A 123 -17.87 -2.46 -0.70
CA GLY A 123 -17.98 -3.91 -0.84
C GLY A 123 -17.92 -4.37 -2.29
N MET A 124 -17.20 -5.46 -2.52
CA MET A 124 -17.10 -6.13 -3.81
C MET A 124 -17.59 -7.57 -3.67
N ARG A 125 -18.38 -8.02 -4.64
CA ARG A 125 -18.90 -9.39 -4.66
C ARG A 125 -17.73 -10.39 -4.72
N THR A 126 -17.80 -11.45 -3.92
CA THR A 126 -16.81 -12.55 -3.88
C THR A 126 -15.38 -12.11 -3.51
N LEU A 127 -15.25 -11.06 -2.69
CA LEU A 127 -13.96 -10.56 -2.19
C LEU A 127 -13.99 -10.35 -0.66
N ALA A 128 -14.72 -11.19 0.09
CA ALA A 128 -14.94 -10.95 1.51
C ALA A 128 -13.63 -10.94 2.33
N ALA A 129 -12.77 -11.96 2.18
CA ALA A 129 -11.49 -12.03 2.91
C ALA A 129 -10.57 -10.86 2.56
N TYR A 130 -10.38 -10.63 1.26
CA TYR A 130 -9.53 -9.52 0.79
C TYR A 130 -10.03 -8.16 1.28
N SER A 131 -11.33 -7.89 1.17
CA SER A 131 -11.91 -6.62 1.64
C SER A 131 -11.82 -6.48 3.15
N ALA A 132 -11.97 -7.58 3.92
CA ALA A 132 -11.81 -7.58 5.37
C ALA A 132 -10.36 -7.24 5.78
N ALA A 133 -9.36 -7.88 5.14
CA ALA A 133 -7.96 -7.58 5.42
C ALA A 133 -7.60 -6.12 5.03
N ARG A 134 -8.11 -5.63 3.90
CA ARG A 134 -7.93 -4.23 3.49
C ARG A 134 -8.63 -3.24 4.45
N ALA A 135 -9.80 -3.59 4.98
CA ALA A 135 -10.48 -2.79 6.01
C ALA A 135 -9.71 -2.81 7.34
N ALA A 136 -9.09 -3.94 7.71
CA ALA A 136 -8.21 -4.01 8.86
C ALA A 136 -7.00 -3.07 8.72
N GLN A 137 -6.39 -2.98 7.53
CA GLN A 137 -5.32 -2.01 7.26
C GLN A 137 -5.82 -0.56 7.43
N VAL A 138 -7.05 -0.23 6.99
CA VAL A 138 -7.63 1.11 7.17
C VAL A 138 -7.78 1.44 8.65
N GLY A 139 -8.42 0.57 9.44
CA GLY A 139 -8.60 0.78 10.88
C GLY A 139 -7.26 0.91 11.62
N TYR A 140 -6.27 0.10 11.24
CA TYR A 140 -4.91 0.16 11.79
C TYR A 140 -4.25 1.51 11.52
N VAL A 141 -4.26 1.98 10.26
CA VAL A 141 -3.66 3.25 9.85
C VAL A 141 -4.34 4.45 10.53
N GLN A 142 -5.66 4.44 10.65
CA GLN A 142 -6.41 5.50 11.33
C GLN A 142 -6.02 5.62 12.80
N SER A 143 -5.94 4.50 13.51
CA SER A 143 -5.57 4.46 14.93
C SER A 143 -4.10 4.85 15.11
N LEU A 144 -3.20 4.23 14.36
CA LEU A 144 -1.76 4.47 14.45
C LEU A 144 -1.40 5.91 14.05
N GLY A 145 -2.10 6.49 13.09
CA GLY A 145 -1.88 7.89 12.71
C GLY A 145 -2.16 8.85 13.85
N VAL A 146 -3.28 8.68 14.56
CA VAL A 146 -3.62 9.51 15.73
C VAL A 146 -2.62 9.30 16.87
N GLU A 147 -2.21 8.05 17.11
CA GLU A 147 -1.22 7.70 18.15
C GLU A 147 0.14 8.39 17.92
N LEU A 148 0.61 8.40 16.67
CA LEU A 148 1.96 8.87 16.32
C LEU A 148 2.04 10.35 15.92
N ALA A 149 0.91 11.01 15.71
CA ALA A 149 0.87 12.43 15.35
C ALA A 149 1.61 13.34 16.35
N PRO A 150 1.52 13.14 17.69
CA PRO A 150 2.29 13.95 18.65
C PRO A 150 3.81 13.84 18.49
N HIS A 151 4.29 12.80 17.82
CA HIS A 151 5.70 12.56 17.52
C HIS A 151 6.12 13.04 16.13
N ASN A 152 5.26 13.82 15.45
CA ASN A 152 5.48 14.28 14.09
C ASN A 152 5.70 13.13 13.08
N ILE A 153 4.96 12.04 13.25
CA ILE A 153 4.97 10.88 12.35
C ILE A 153 3.60 10.80 11.66
N GLN A 154 3.59 10.83 10.34
CA GLN A 154 2.37 10.74 9.54
C GLN A 154 2.18 9.31 9.04
N VAL A 155 1.00 8.74 9.31
CA VAL A 155 0.61 7.40 8.85
C VAL A 155 -0.63 7.54 7.99
N ASN A 156 -0.55 7.13 6.72
CA ASN A 156 -1.64 7.26 5.77
C ASN A 156 -1.74 6.03 4.85
N LEU A 157 -2.91 5.82 4.25
CA LEU A 157 -3.20 4.71 3.35
C LEU A 157 -3.73 5.22 2.01
N ILE A 158 -3.21 4.67 0.94
CA ILE A 158 -3.71 4.86 -0.42
C ILE A 158 -4.73 3.75 -0.71
N ALA A 159 -6.00 4.09 -0.71
CA ALA A 159 -7.07 3.15 -1.01
C ALA A 159 -7.25 3.05 -2.53
N GLN A 160 -6.34 2.32 -3.18
CA GLN A 160 -6.29 2.22 -4.63
C GLN A 160 -7.27 1.20 -5.19
N ASN A 161 -7.73 1.40 -6.43
CA ASN A 161 -8.37 0.39 -7.26
C ASN A 161 -8.20 0.74 -8.73
N TYR A 162 -8.22 -0.29 -9.60
CA TYR A 162 -8.04 -0.13 -11.04
C TYR A 162 -6.73 0.57 -11.43
N VAL A 163 -5.63 0.19 -10.77
CA VAL A 163 -4.27 0.62 -11.10
C VAL A 163 -3.54 -0.51 -11.83
N GLU A 164 -2.88 -0.19 -12.93
CA GLU A 164 -2.12 -1.14 -13.72
C GLU A 164 -1.05 -1.84 -12.89
N ASN A 165 -1.09 -3.16 -12.90
CA ASN A 165 -0.01 -4.03 -12.46
C ASN A 165 -0.17 -5.39 -13.15
N PRO A 166 0.92 -6.12 -13.39
CA PRO A 166 0.87 -7.36 -14.16
C PRO A 166 0.18 -8.52 -13.43
N ILE A 167 0.01 -8.42 -12.10
CA ILE A 167 -0.58 -9.48 -11.28
C ILE A 167 -2.11 -9.43 -11.35
N TYR A 168 -2.73 -8.29 -11.05
CA TYR A 168 -4.19 -8.16 -11.08
C TYR A 168 -4.74 -7.85 -12.47
N TYR A 169 -3.96 -7.18 -13.30
CA TYR A 169 -4.36 -6.74 -14.65
C TYR A 169 -3.32 -7.14 -15.70
N PRO A 170 -3.08 -8.46 -15.91
CA PRO A 170 -2.16 -8.93 -16.94
C PRO A 170 -2.65 -8.50 -18.33
N GLU A 171 -1.72 -8.42 -19.30
CA GLU A 171 -2.03 -8.01 -20.68
C GLU A 171 -3.13 -8.87 -21.31
N SER A 172 -3.14 -10.17 -21.02
CA SER A 172 -4.16 -11.11 -21.46
C SER A 172 -5.58 -10.77 -20.99
N LEU A 173 -5.71 -10.06 -19.87
CA LEU A 173 -6.98 -9.54 -19.37
C LEU A 173 -7.26 -8.13 -19.95
N ARG A 174 -6.26 -7.26 -19.96
CA ARG A 174 -6.40 -5.87 -20.41
C ARG A 174 -6.79 -5.76 -21.89
N SER A 175 -6.31 -6.66 -22.74
CA SER A 175 -6.63 -6.71 -24.17
C SER A 175 -8.05 -7.20 -24.48
N GLN A 176 -8.78 -7.77 -23.51
CA GLN A 176 -10.13 -8.26 -23.74
C GLN A 176 -11.15 -7.12 -23.82
N GLU A 177 -11.96 -7.12 -24.90
CA GLU A 177 -13.02 -6.13 -25.08
C GLU A 177 -14.04 -6.17 -23.93
N LYS A 178 -14.36 -7.34 -23.41
CA LYS A 178 -15.26 -7.51 -22.27
C LYS A 178 -14.73 -6.77 -21.02
N PHE A 179 -13.42 -6.86 -20.75
CA PHE A 179 -12.78 -6.14 -19.65
C PHE A 179 -12.83 -4.64 -19.87
N GLN A 180 -12.47 -4.17 -21.06
CA GLN A 180 -12.49 -2.75 -21.42
C GLN A 180 -13.91 -2.15 -21.30
N ASN A 181 -14.92 -2.87 -21.75
CA ASN A 181 -16.32 -2.45 -21.62
C ASN A 181 -16.81 -2.46 -20.17
N SER A 182 -16.35 -3.42 -19.36
CA SER A 182 -16.62 -3.46 -17.91
C SER A 182 -15.97 -2.28 -17.19
N LEU A 183 -14.73 -1.98 -17.51
CA LEU A 183 -13.96 -0.88 -16.95
C LEU A 183 -14.65 0.48 -17.21
N LYS A 184 -15.05 0.74 -18.44
CA LYS A 184 -15.80 1.97 -18.82
C LYS A 184 -17.12 2.15 -18.06
N ARG A 185 -17.77 1.04 -17.67
CA ARG A 185 -19.02 1.09 -16.89
C ARG A 185 -18.79 1.28 -15.40
N GLN A 186 -17.69 0.75 -14.86
CA GLN A 186 -17.45 0.72 -13.42
C GLN A 186 -16.61 1.91 -12.93
N VAL A 187 -15.66 2.34 -13.73
CA VAL A 187 -14.74 3.43 -13.39
C VAL A 187 -15.14 4.68 -14.17
N PRO A 188 -15.56 5.76 -13.52
CA PRO A 188 -15.97 7.01 -14.20
C PRO A 188 -14.92 7.56 -15.17
N LEU A 189 -13.61 7.45 -14.85
CA LEU A 189 -12.54 7.83 -15.80
C LEU A 189 -12.39 6.88 -16.99
N GLY A 190 -13.06 5.72 -16.99
CA GLY A 190 -13.13 4.77 -18.10
C GLY A 190 -11.83 4.03 -18.43
N ARG A 191 -10.81 4.09 -17.58
CA ARG A 191 -9.51 3.44 -17.79
C ARG A 191 -8.88 2.97 -16.49
N LEU A 192 -7.85 2.14 -16.60
CA LEU A 192 -6.92 1.93 -15.49
C LEU A 192 -6.08 3.19 -15.26
N ALA A 193 -5.70 3.45 -14.02
CA ALA A 193 -4.61 4.38 -13.74
C ALA A 193 -3.29 3.71 -14.15
N ARG A 194 -2.33 4.49 -14.63
CA ARG A 194 -0.96 4.00 -14.77
C ARG A 194 -0.33 3.86 -13.38
N ALA A 195 0.60 2.93 -13.22
CA ALA A 195 1.29 2.72 -11.96
C ALA A 195 2.00 4.01 -11.47
N GLU A 196 2.55 4.80 -12.39
CA GLU A 196 3.20 6.07 -12.06
C GLU A 196 2.22 7.11 -11.51
N GLU A 197 0.95 7.13 -11.96
CA GLU A 197 -0.06 8.06 -11.42
C GLU A 197 -0.34 7.80 -9.93
N ASP A 198 -0.36 6.54 -9.53
CA ASP A 198 -0.54 6.15 -8.12
C ASP A 198 0.76 6.37 -7.30
N ALA A 199 1.92 6.04 -7.86
CA ALA A 199 3.22 6.29 -7.24
C ALA A 199 3.48 7.79 -7.00
N GLN A 200 2.98 8.69 -7.86
CA GLN A 200 3.04 10.14 -7.64
C GLN A 200 2.27 10.58 -6.38
N PHE A 201 1.16 9.91 -6.09
CA PHE A 201 0.43 10.19 -4.85
C PHE A 201 1.17 9.65 -3.62
N ALA A 202 1.81 8.49 -3.73
CA ALA A 202 2.72 8.00 -2.68
C ALA A 202 3.89 8.95 -2.45
N LEU A 203 4.47 9.50 -3.52
CA LEU A 203 5.52 10.52 -3.44
C LEU A 203 5.05 11.80 -2.71
N PHE A 204 3.84 12.26 -3.00
CA PHE A 204 3.22 13.38 -2.27
C PHE A 204 3.13 13.07 -0.76
N LEU A 205 2.59 11.91 -0.40
CA LEU A 205 2.47 11.48 1.00
C LEU A 205 3.83 11.27 1.67
N ALA A 206 4.87 10.93 0.93
CA ALA A 206 6.24 10.75 1.41
C ALA A 206 6.99 12.08 1.61
N SER A 207 6.56 13.15 0.94
CA SER A 207 7.22 14.47 0.99
C SER A 207 6.67 15.34 2.13
N ASN A 208 7.35 16.45 2.40
CA ASN A 208 6.91 17.45 3.41
C ASN A 208 5.61 18.17 3.01
N GLU A 209 5.16 18.04 1.78
CA GLU A 209 3.90 18.63 1.30
C GLU A 209 2.67 18.05 1.97
N SER A 210 2.80 16.86 2.59
CA SER A 210 1.72 16.12 3.24
C SER A 210 1.81 16.08 4.77
N ASP A 211 2.60 16.97 5.41
CA ASP A 211 2.85 16.90 6.86
C ASP A 211 1.59 17.06 7.72
N PHE A 212 0.51 17.59 7.15
CA PHE A 212 -0.78 17.72 7.84
C PHE A 212 -1.78 16.59 7.54
N PHE A 213 -1.37 15.58 6.78
CA PHE A 213 -2.18 14.38 6.49
C PHE A 213 -1.86 13.30 7.52
N VAL A 214 -2.84 12.94 8.35
CA VAL A 214 -2.68 11.96 9.44
C VAL A 214 -3.89 11.03 9.49
N GLY A 215 -3.65 9.73 9.49
CA GLY A 215 -4.69 8.72 9.67
C GLY A 215 -5.68 8.64 8.51
N GLN A 216 -5.29 9.06 7.30
CA GLN A 216 -6.21 9.11 6.18
C GLN A 216 -6.15 7.82 5.35
N ALA A 217 -7.34 7.38 4.90
CA ALA A 217 -7.49 6.36 3.86
C ALA A 217 -8.07 7.04 2.62
N ILE A 218 -7.20 7.36 1.65
CA ILE A 218 -7.56 8.23 0.54
C ILE A 218 -7.78 7.40 -0.73
N PRO A 219 -9.00 7.43 -1.34
CA PRO A 219 -9.29 6.65 -2.53
C PRO A 219 -8.59 7.21 -3.77
N VAL A 220 -7.81 6.35 -4.44
CA VAL A 220 -7.25 6.56 -5.78
C VAL A 220 -7.87 5.51 -6.70
N SER A 221 -9.00 5.81 -7.31
CA SER A 221 -9.86 4.81 -7.93
C SER A 221 -10.57 5.26 -9.22
N GLY A 222 -10.15 6.39 -9.81
CA GLY A 222 -10.78 6.93 -11.02
C GLY A 222 -12.28 7.28 -10.87
N GLY A 223 -12.72 7.56 -9.64
CA GLY A 223 -14.11 7.85 -9.30
C GLY A 223 -14.95 6.62 -8.95
N TRP A 224 -14.39 5.42 -8.87
CA TRP A 224 -15.10 4.20 -8.46
C TRP A 224 -15.61 4.28 -7.01
N VAL A 225 -14.84 4.94 -6.12
CA VAL A 225 -15.21 5.29 -4.75
C VAL A 225 -14.93 6.79 -4.53
N GLN A 226 -15.81 7.49 -3.77
CA GLN A 226 -15.75 8.95 -3.53
C GLN A 226 -15.73 9.31 -2.03
N ARG A 227 -15.19 8.49 -1.18
CA ARG A 227 -15.18 8.75 0.28
C ARG A 227 -13.85 9.29 0.73
#